data_02f89edea254092b25b3678f7ff7b130
#
_entry.id   02f89edea254092b25b3678f7ff7b130
#
_cell.length_a   1.000
_cell.length_b   1.000
_cell.length_c   1.000
_cell.angle_alpha   90.00
_cell.angle_beta   90.00
_cell.angle_gamma   90.00
#
_symmetry.space_group_name_H-M   'P 1'
#
loop_
_entity.id
_entity.type
_entity.pdbx_description
1 polymer ?
#
loop_
_entity_poly.entity_id
_entity_poly.type
_entity_poly.pdbx_seq_one_letter_code
_entity_poly.pdbx_strand_id
1 'polypeptide(L)'
;SATEAMTTDGSLTLDYAEEIIDVVDNGHSIEIEDGGQATIAGRGFELAQFHLHSPSEHTVDGESYPIELHFVHKAQDGRLAVIAVFFKEGTENAAFQAILDDVQANEESDVASGLSLNVAELLPANKSYYHYLGSLTTPPLTENVEWYVMANPVEVSAEQIAAFNEYYEGNNREVQPLGERSVLKYEE
;
A
#
# COMPACT_ATOMS: atom_id res chain seq x y z
N SER A 1 -17.28 0.41 8.21
CA SER A 1 -17.16 -0.54 9.32
C SER A 1 -16.98 -1.96 8.80
N ALA A 2 -16.05 -2.74 9.39
CA ALA A 2 -15.80 -4.13 9.02
C ALA A 2 -17.03 -5.04 9.19
N THR A 3 -17.91 -4.69 10.12
CA THR A 3 -19.16 -5.43 10.40
C THR A 3 -20.25 -5.23 9.35
N GLU A 4 -20.12 -4.22 8.50
CA GLU A 4 -21.08 -3.91 7.41
C GLU A 4 -20.61 -4.40 6.04
N ALA A 5 -19.38 -4.96 5.96
CA ALA A 5 -18.86 -5.47 4.72
C ALA A 5 -19.59 -6.76 4.28
N MET A 6 -19.96 -6.79 2.99
CA MET A 6 -20.54 -8.00 2.36
C MET A 6 -19.41 -8.89 1.84
N THR A 7 -19.58 -10.22 1.94
CA THR A 7 -18.62 -11.17 1.38
C THR A 7 -18.58 -11.15 -0.14
N THR A 8 -17.38 -11.31 -0.72
CA THR A 8 -17.13 -11.56 -2.14
C THR A 8 -16.25 -12.80 -2.30
N ASP A 9 -16.27 -13.44 -3.46
CA ASP A 9 -15.45 -14.61 -3.82
C ASP A 9 -14.25 -14.26 -4.72
N GLY A 10 -13.87 -12.98 -4.76
CA GLY A 10 -12.71 -12.50 -5.49
C GLY A 10 -11.38 -12.91 -4.84
N SER A 11 -10.39 -13.30 -5.62
CA SER A 11 -9.05 -13.66 -5.16
C SER A 11 -8.00 -12.69 -5.68
N LEU A 12 -6.85 -12.62 -4.98
CA LEU A 12 -5.69 -11.85 -5.38
C LEU A 12 -4.53 -12.80 -5.70
N THR A 13 -3.93 -12.64 -6.89
CA THR A 13 -2.64 -13.24 -7.23
C THR A 13 -1.69 -12.10 -7.53
N LEU A 14 -0.61 -11.99 -6.78
CA LEU A 14 0.36 -10.90 -6.83
C LEU A 14 1.72 -11.47 -7.20
N ASP A 15 2.29 -11.00 -8.31
CA ASP A 15 3.57 -11.43 -8.86
C ASP A 15 4.40 -10.17 -9.18
N TYR A 16 5.05 -9.66 -8.14
CA TYR A 16 5.85 -8.44 -8.20
C TYR A 16 7.32 -8.76 -8.42
N ALA A 17 8.06 -7.86 -9.06
CA ALA A 17 9.47 -8.01 -9.30
C ALA A 17 10.27 -7.99 -7.98
N GLU A 18 11.43 -8.63 -7.98
CA GLU A 18 12.37 -8.56 -6.84
C GLU A 18 13.42 -7.45 -7.05
N GLU A 19 13.56 -6.94 -8.26
CA GLU A 19 14.45 -5.83 -8.60
C GLU A 19 13.65 -4.54 -8.68
N ILE A 20 13.83 -3.68 -7.69
CA ILE A 20 13.23 -2.35 -7.64
C ILE A 20 13.89 -1.45 -8.68
N ILE A 21 13.08 -0.71 -9.44
CA ILE A 21 13.55 0.21 -10.46
C ILE A 21 14.18 1.43 -9.80
N ASP A 22 13.48 2.05 -8.85
CA ASP A 22 13.96 3.20 -8.11
C ASP A 22 13.23 3.38 -6.78
N VAL A 23 13.86 4.07 -5.83
CA VAL A 23 13.26 4.52 -4.58
C VAL A 23 13.42 6.03 -4.51
N VAL A 24 12.32 6.76 -4.50
CA VAL A 24 12.29 8.21 -4.66
C VAL A 24 11.58 8.86 -3.47
N ASP A 25 12.25 9.78 -2.80
CA ASP A 25 11.57 10.78 -1.98
C ASP A 25 11.03 11.89 -2.88
N ASN A 26 9.71 11.89 -3.13
CA ASN A 26 9.06 12.85 -4.03
C ASN A 26 8.59 14.14 -3.32
N GLY A 27 8.96 14.34 -2.05
CA GLY A 27 8.56 15.46 -1.21
C GLY A 27 7.15 15.34 -0.61
N HIS A 28 6.47 14.23 -0.85
CA HIS A 28 5.14 13.91 -0.31
C HIS A 28 5.07 12.52 0.31
N SER A 29 5.87 11.60 -0.20
CA SER A 29 5.99 10.22 0.25
C SER A 29 7.29 9.61 -0.25
N ILE A 30 7.70 8.51 0.36
CA ILE A 30 8.67 7.58 -0.22
C ILE A 30 7.89 6.73 -1.23
N GLU A 31 8.25 6.85 -2.50
CA GLU A 31 7.68 6.12 -3.63
C GLU A 31 8.71 5.13 -4.16
N ILE A 32 8.28 3.88 -4.33
CA ILE A 32 9.10 2.81 -4.86
C ILE A 32 8.55 2.46 -6.25
N GLU A 33 9.35 2.74 -7.28
CA GLU A 33 9.06 2.33 -8.64
C GLU A 33 9.42 0.86 -8.81
N ASP A 34 8.41 0.06 -9.10
CA ASP A 34 8.55 -1.38 -9.25
C ASP A 34 7.72 -1.85 -10.46
N GLY A 35 8.05 -3.03 -10.96
CA GLY A 35 7.30 -3.74 -11.99
C GLY A 35 6.63 -4.98 -11.42
N GLY A 36 5.74 -5.56 -12.21
CA GLY A 36 5.08 -6.81 -11.83
C GLY A 36 3.62 -6.81 -12.25
N GLN A 37 2.96 -7.91 -11.96
CA GLN A 37 1.59 -8.14 -12.36
C GLN A 37 0.74 -8.55 -11.17
N ALA A 38 -0.53 -8.16 -11.23
CA ALA A 38 -1.54 -8.62 -10.29
C ALA A 38 -2.76 -9.14 -11.06
N THR A 39 -3.30 -10.26 -10.60
CA THR A 39 -4.64 -10.68 -10.99
C THR A 39 -5.57 -10.45 -9.81
N ILE A 40 -6.50 -9.52 -9.98
CA ILE A 40 -7.42 -9.06 -8.94
C ILE A 40 -8.83 -9.43 -9.35
N ALA A 41 -9.47 -10.33 -8.63
CA ALA A 41 -10.80 -10.84 -8.95
C ALA A 41 -10.94 -11.27 -10.44
N GLY A 42 -9.92 -12.00 -10.95
CA GLY A 42 -9.86 -12.51 -12.32
C GLY A 42 -9.47 -11.51 -13.40
N ARG A 43 -9.09 -10.26 -13.04
CA ARG A 43 -8.70 -9.19 -13.98
C ARG A 43 -7.22 -8.88 -13.83
N GLY A 44 -6.50 -8.71 -14.97
CA GLY A 44 -5.08 -8.38 -15.01
C GLY A 44 -4.80 -6.90 -14.81
N PHE A 45 -3.79 -6.60 -14.01
CA PHE A 45 -3.24 -5.27 -13.76
C PHE A 45 -1.71 -5.33 -13.76
N GLU A 46 -1.07 -4.19 -14.06
CA GLU A 46 0.36 -3.98 -13.91
C GLU A 46 0.61 -3.10 -12.68
N LEU A 47 1.60 -3.45 -11.86
CA LEU A 47 2.07 -2.60 -10.78
C LEU A 47 2.80 -1.41 -11.38
N ALA A 48 2.42 -0.21 -10.98
CA ALA A 48 3.06 1.03 -11.41
C ALA A 48 4.09 1.52 -10.39
N GLN A 49 3.74 1.51 -9.12
CA GLN A 49 4.56 1.93 -8.00
C GLN A 49 3.88 1.54 -6.68
N PHE A 50 4.61 1.63 -5.58
CA PHE A 50 4.02 1.61 -4.25
C PHE A 50 4.63 2.70 -3.36
N HIS A 51 3.88 3.19 -2.39
CA HIS A 51 4.28 4.30 -1.52
C HIS A 51 3.61 4.19 -0.14
N LEU A 52 4.10 4.99 0.81
CA LEU A 52 3.74 4.87 2.22
C LEU A 52 3.14 6.15 2.78
N HIS A 53 2.19 5.96 3.70
CA HIS A 53 1.56 7.03 4.47
C HIS A 53 1.69 6.76 5.97
N SER A 54 1.94 7.81 6.76
CA SER A 54 1.93 7.77 8.23
C SER A 54 1.15 8.97 8.79
N PRO A 55 0.14 8.75 9.63
CA PRO A 55 -0.53 7.47 9.93
C PRO A 55 -1.33 6.94 8.73
N SER A 56 -2.05 5.81 8.93
CA SER A 56 -2.88 5.22 7.88
C SER A 56 -3.98 6.16 7.39
N GLU A 57 -4.30 6.07 6.10
CA GLU A 57 -5.39 6.81 5.44
C GLU A 57 -6.74 6.13 5.61
N HIS A 58 -6.75 4.80 5.83
CA HIS A 58 -7.93 4.06 6.20
C HIS A 58 -7.97 3.80 7.71
N THR A 59 -9.17 3.58 8.21
CA THR A 59 -9.43 3.09 9.56
C THR A 59 -10.29 1.84 9.52
N VAL A 60 -10.01 0.91 10.43
CA VAL A 60 -10.86 -0.27 10.64
C VAL A 60 -11.56 -0.11 11.98
N ASP A 61 -12.89 -0.05 11.97
CA ASP A 61 -13.74 0.20 13.14
C ASP A 61 -13.35 1.47 13.93
N GLY A 62 -12.79 2.47 13.21
CA GLY A 62 -12.39 3.77 13.78
C GLY A 62 -10.96 3.81 14.31
N GLU A 63 -10.22 2.72 14.23
CA GLU A 63 -8.81 2.65 14.64
C GLU A 63 -7.88 2.83 13.45
N SER A 64 -6.85 3.68 13.61
CA SER A 64 -5.77 3.89 12.64
C SER A 64 -4.58 2.99 12.94
N TYR A 65 -3.77 2.76 11.91
CA TYR A 65 -2.48 2.06 12.01
C TYR A 65 -1.33 3.06 11.88
N PRO A 66 -0.12 2.72 12.41
CA PRO A 66 1.05 3.60 12.30
C PRO A 66 1.43 3.95 10.87
N ILE A 67 1.37 2.97 9.96
CA ILE A 67 1.76 3.14 8.55
C ILE A 67 0.77 2.38 7.67
N GLU A 68 0.50 2.91 6.47
CA GLU A 68 -0.24 2.24 5.41
C GLU A 68 0.55 2.31 4.10
N LEU A 69 0.72 1.15 3.47
CA LEU A 69 1.39 0.99 2.18
C LEU A 69 0.34 0.84 1.07
N HIS A 70 0.50 1.56 -0.03
CA HIS A 70 -0.36 1.51 -1.20
C HIS A 70 0.39 0.95 -2.42
N PHE A 71 -0.03 -0.20 -2.92
CA PHE A 71 0.40 -0.72 -4.22
C PHE A 71 -0.55 -0.23 -5.30
N VAL A 72 -0.09 0.66 -6.16
CA VAL A 72 -0.89 1.28 -7.21
C VAL A 72 -0.75 0.49 -8.50
N HIS A 73 -1.87 0.01 -9.01
CA HIS A 73 -1.95 -0.82 -10.21
C HIS A 73 -2.77 -0.14 -11.30
N LYS A 74 -2.43 -0.45 -12.54
CA LYS A 74 -3.12 0.05 -13.72
C LYS A 74 -3.49 -1.10 -14.67
N ALA A 75 -4.75 -1.16 -15.06
CA ALA A 75 -5.22 -2.07 -16.11
C ALA A 75 -4.95 -1.48 -17.50
N GLN A 76 -4.95 -2.33 -18.53
CA GLN A 76 -4.74 -1.93 -19.92
C GLN A 76 -5.77 -0.89 -20.40
N ASP A 77 -6.98 -0.89 -19.88
CA ASP A 77 -8.03 0.08 -20.19
C ASP A 77 -7.95 1.38 -19.37
N GLY A 78 -6.91 1.52 -18.54
CA GLY A 78 -6.63 2.70 -17.73
C GLY A 78 -7.29 2.73 -16.36
N ARG A 79 -8.05 1.70 -15.98
CA ARG A 79 -8.60 1.59 -14.61
C ARG A 79 -7.46 1.48 -13.60
N LEU A 80 -7.66 2.10 -12.43
CA LEU A 80 -6.74 2.02 -11.32
C LEU A 80 -7.29 1.10 -10.23
N ALA A 81 -6.40 0.31 -9.65
CA ALA A 81 -6.66 -0.48 -8.46
C ALA A 81 -5.54 -0.26 -7.45
N VAL A 82 -5.88 -0.08 -6.20
CA VAL A 82 -4.91 0.08 -5.10
C VAL A 82 -5.10 -1.03 -4.09
N ILE A 83 -4.02 -1.75 -3.80
CA ILE A 83 -3.97 -2.68 -2.68
C ILE A 83 -3.33 -1.94 -1.51
N ALA A 84 -4.06 -1.81 -0.41
CA ALA A 84 -3.60 -1.15 0.80
C ALA A 84 -3.24 -2.18 1.87
N VAL A 85 -2.08 -2.01 2.49
CA VAL A 85 -1.56 -2.89 3.56
C VAL A 85 -1.28 -2.04 4.79
N PHE A 86 -1.89 -2.40 5.91
CA PHE A 86 -1.58 -1.78 7.19
C PHE A 86 -0.31 -2.36 7.79
N PHE A 87 0.51 -1.50 8.38
CA PHE A 87 1.59 -1.90 9.26
C PHE A 87 1.25 -1.59 10.71
N LYS A 88 1.55 -2.53 11.58
CA LYS A 88 1.43 -2.38 13.05
C LYS A 88 2.76 -2.60 13.71
N GLU A 89 2.93 -2.07 14.91
CA GLU A 89 4.09 -2.35 15.74
C GLU A 89 4.18 -3.86 16.09
N GLY A 90 5.37 -4.41 15.93
CA GLY A 90 5.67 -5.81 16.22
C GLY A 90 7.11 -6.18 15.86
N THR A 91 7.27 -7.28 15.14
CA THR A 91 8.59 -7.77 14.70
C THR A 91 9.12 -6.90 13.57
N GLU A 92 10.46 -6.67 13.58
CA GLU A 92 11.17 -6.02 12.47
C GLU A 92 10.87 -6.70 11.13
N ASN A 93 10.64 -5.88 10.09
CA ASN A 93 10.44 -6.32 8.72
C ASN A 93 11.68 -6.00 7.88
N ALA A 94 12.32 -7.04 7.34
CA ALA A 94 13.57 -6.88 6.61
C ALA A 94 13.39 -6.12 5.28
N ALA A 95 12.29 -6.33 4.57
CA ALA A 95 11.99 -5.62 3.33
C ALA A 95 11.73 -4.13 3.60
N PHE A 96 10.99 -3.82 4.67
CA PHE A 96 10.76 -2.43 5.07
C PHE A 96 12.07 -1.75 5.50
N GLN A 97 12.96 -2.46 6.22
CA GLN A 97 14.29 -1.94 6.60
C GLN A 97 15.12 -1.61 5.36
N ALA A 98 15.13 -2.49 4.36
CA ALA A 98 15.88 -2.26 3.13
C ALA A 98 15.45 -0.99 2.40
N ILE A 99 14.14 -0.67 2.40
CA ILE A 99 13.63 0.59 1.84
C ILE A 99 14.16 1.80 2.64
N LEU A 100 14.08 1.75 3.97
CA LEU A 100 14.58 2.84 4.85
C LEU A 100 16.07 3.08 4.65
N ASP A 101 16.85 2.00 4.59
CA ASP A 101 18.32 2.08 4.40
C ASP A 101 18.65 2.68 3.01
N ASP A 102 17.89 2.34 1.98
CA ASP A 102 18.11 2.86 0.64
C ASP A 102 17.77 4.35 0.55
N VAL A 103 16.64 4.78 1.10
CA VAL A 103 16.28 6.20 1.17
C VAL A 103 17.36 7.00 1.89
N GLN A 104 17.84 6.51 3.04
CA GLN A 104 18.89 7.18 3.80
C GLN A 104 20.22 7.27 3.02
N ALA A 105 20.56 6.23 2.27
CA ALA A 105 21.81 6.19 1.50
C ALA A 105 21.76 7.10 0.26
N ASN A 106 20.58 7.36 -0.30
CA ASN A 106 20.39 8.02 -1.59
C ASN A 106 19.71 9.40 -1.50
N GLU A 107 19.54 9.98 -0.30
CA GLU A 107 18.90 11.29 -0.08
C GLU A 107 19.41 12.43 -1.00
N GLU A 108 20.65 12.35 -1.51
CA GLU A 108 21.26 13.36 -2.37
C GLU A 108 21.64 12.81 -3.77
N SER A 109 21.14 11.63 -4.14
CA SER A 109 21.58 10.92 -5.34
C SER A 109 20.49 10.90 -6.43
N ASP A 110 20.83 11.31 -7.66
CA ASP A 110 19.99 11.14 -8.86
C ASP A 110 20.22 9.77 -9.54
N VAL A 111 20.77 8.78 -8.81
CA VAL A 111 21.06 7.45 -9.36
C VAL A 111 20.01 6.46 -8.89
N ALA A 112 19.39 5.74 -9.83
CA ALA A 112 18.46 4.67 -9.52
C ALA A 112 19.03 3.69 -8.49
N SER A 113 18.24 3.31 -7.51
CA SER A 113 18.72 2.63 -6.30
C SER A 113 19.32 1.24 -6.58
N GLY A 114 18.78 0.51 -7.55
CA GLY A 114 19.17 -0.88 -7.81
C GLY A 114 18.93 -1.82 -6.63
N LEU A 115 18.00 -1.44 -5.74
CA LEU A 115 17.61 -2.21 -4.57
C LEU A 115 17.00 -3.55 -4.99
N SER A 116 17.45 -4.64 -4.36
CA SER A 116 16.77 -5.94 -4.46
C SER A 116 15.90 -6.14 -3.23
N LEU A 117 14.59 -6.32 -3.44
CA LEU A 117 13.59 -6.36 -2.39
C LEU A 117 12.65 -7.54 -2.57
N ASN A 118 12.46 -8.33 -1.52
CA ASN A 118 11.39 -9.31 -1.50
C ASN A 118 10.04 -8.62 -1.15
N VAL A 119 9.36 -8.11 -2.16
CA VAL A 119 8.09 -7.38 -1.99
C VAL A 119 7.01 -8.23 -1.31
N ALA A 120 7.09 -9.56 -1.40
CA ALA A 120 6.16 -10.45 -0.72
C ALA A 120 6.20 -10.32 0.82
N GLU A 121 7.32 -9.86 1.40
CA GLU A 121 7.44 -9.62 2.85
C GLU A 121 6.68 -8.37 3.32
N LEU A 122 6.28 -7.49 2.39
CA LEU A 122 5.44 -6.33 2.66
C LEU A 122 3.94 -6.67 2.59
N LEU A 123 3.58 -7.91 2.27
CA LEU A 123 2.21 -8.38 2.13
C LEU A 123 1.85 -9.36 3.24
N PRO A 124 0.61 -9.33 3.77
CA PRO A 124 0.17 -10.34 4.73
C PRO A 124 0.07 -11.71 4.06
N ALA A 125 0.35 -12.78 4.81
CA ALA A 125 0.24 -14.15 4.32
C ALA A 125 -1.22 -14.50 3.93
N ASN A 126 -2.19 -14.13 4.77
CA ASN A 126 -3.62 -14.26 4.47
C ASN A 126 -4.09 -13.00 3.75
N LYS A 127 -4.63 -13.16 2.55
CA LYS A 127 -5.02 -12.07 1.63
C LYS A 127 -6.52 -11.74 1.68
N SER A 128 -7.15 -11.93 2.83
CA SER A 128 -8.49 -11.39 3.09
C SER A 128 -8.47 -9.86 3.00
N TYR A 129 -9.51 -9.26 2.39
CA TYR A 129 -9.55 -7.81 2.19
C TYR A 129 -10.96 -7.24 2.25
N TYR A 130 -11.01 -5.92 2.38
CA TYR A 130 -12.20 -5.10 2.15
C TYR A 130 -12.05 -4.39 0.80
N HIS A 131 -13.12 -4.40 -0.01
CA HIS A 131 -13.14 -3.77 -1.32
C HIS A 131 -14.23 -2.71 -1.41
N TYR A 132 -13.88 -1.55 -1.98
CA TYR A 132 -14.81 -0.48 -2.27
C TYR A 132 -14.30 0.37 -3.45
N LEU A 133 -15.20 1.18 -4.04
CA LEU A 133 -14.81 2.19 -5.04
C LEU A 133 -14.57 3.53 -4.35
N GLY A 134 -13.38 4.09 -4.58
CA GLY A 134 -12.94 5.35 -4.01
C GLY A 134 -12.24 6.24 -5.01
N SER A 135 -11.23 6.96 -4.55
CA SER A 135 -10.38 7.86 -5.34
C SER A 135 -8.92 7.68 -4.99
N LEU A 136 -8.01 8.25 -5.77
CA LEU A 136 -6.66 8.54 -5.29
C LEU A 136 -6.73 9.49 -4.09
N THR A 137 -5.75 9.39 -3.20
CA THR A 137 -5.68 10.20 -1.98
C THR A 137 -4.79 11.44 -2.16
N THR A 138 -4.01 11.48 -3.24
CA THR A 138 -3.20 12.62 -3.67
C THR A 138 -3.75 13.24 -4.95
N PRO A 139 -3.47 14.52 -5.25
CA PRO A 139 -3.87 15.15 -6.51
C PRO A 139 -3.41 14.33 -7.74
N PRO A 140 -4.26 14.17 -8.76
CA PRO A 140 -5.51 14.89 -9.06
C PRO A 140 -6.78 14.32 -8.40
N LEU A 141 -6.69 13.43 -7.42
CA LEU A 141 -7.82 12.82 -6.70
C LEU A 141 -8.79 12.08 -7.64
N THR A 142 -8.24 11.40 -8.63
CA THR A 142 -9.02 10.64 -9.62
C THR A 142 -9.98 9.68 -8.94
N GLU A 143 -11.26 9.75 -9.32
CA GLU A 143 -12.32 8.88 -8.80
C GLU A 143 -12.39 7.54 -9.54
N ASN A 144 -13.23 6.64 -9.05
CA ASN A 144 -13.44 5.28 -9.58
C ASN A 144 -12.19 4.39 -9.48
N VAL A 145 -11.41 4.58 -8.45
CA VAL A 145 -10.29 3.71 -8.08
C VAL A 145 -10.83 2.53 -7.28
N GLU A 146 -10.45 1.33 -7.66
CA GLU A 146 -10.79 0.10 -6.95
C GLU A 146 -9.82 -0.08 -5.77
N TRP A 147 -10.32 -0.02 -4.54
CA TRP A 147 -9.54 -0.23 -3.33
C TRP A 147 -9.71 -1.64 -2.79
N TYR A 148 -8.59 -2.27 -2.46
CA TYR A 148 -8.49 -3.58 -1.83
C TYR A 148 -7.65 -3.42 -0.56
N VAL A 149 -8.33 -3.18 0.57
CA VAL A 149 -7.67 -2.92 1.86
C VAL A 149 -7.49 -4.24 2.59
N MET A 150 -6.25 -4.68 2.77
CA MET A 150 -5.94 -5.95 3.42
C MET A 150 -6.46 -5.96 4.86
N ALA A 151 -7.14 -7.04 5.24
CA ALA A 151 -7.74 -7.17 6.57
C ALA A 151 -6.71 -7.49 7.66
N ASN A 152 -5.56 -8.05 7.27
CA ASN A 152 -4.51 -8.45 8.19
C ASN A 152 -3.30 -7.52 8.05
N PRO A 153 -2.86 -6.88 9.15
CA PRO A 153 -1.67 -6.02 9.11
C PRO A 153 -0.39 -6.84 9.06
N VAL A 154 0.66 -6.23 8.49
CA VAL A 154 2.06 -6.70 8.57
C VAL A 154 2.72 -6.05 9.78
N GLU A 155 3.70 -6.73 10.38
CA GLU A 155 4.47 -6.19 11.51
C GLU A 155 5.71 -5.45 11.04
N VAL A 156 6.00 -4.33 11.71
CA VAL A 156 7.26 -3.58 11.64
C VAL A 156 7.68 -3.19 13.04
N SER A 157 8.97 -2.97 13.30
CA SER A 157 9.41 -2.60 14.64
C SER A 157 9.07 -1.15 14.99
N ALA A 158 9.07 -0.82 16.28
CA ALA A 158 8.88 0.55 16.76
C ALA A 158 9.96 1.50 16.22
N GLU A 159 11.19 1.01 16.09
CA GLU A 159 12.32 1.74 15.52
C GLU A 159 12.11 2.04 14.03
N GLN A 160 11.56 1.08 13.27
CA GLN A 160 11.23 1.27 11.85
C GLN A 160 10.12 2.30 11.65
N ILE A 161 9.09 2.27 12.51
CA ILE A 161 8.03 3.28 12.49
C ILE A 161 8.62 4.66 12.79
N ALA A 162 9.46 4.77 13.81
CA ALA A 162 10.10 6.03 14.18
C ALA A 162 11.00 6.55 13.04
N ALA A 163 11.81 5.69 12.41
CA ALA A 163 12.68 6.05 11.30
C ALA A 163 11.89 6.56 10.08
N PHE A 164 10.75 5.91 9.74
CA PHE A 164 9.89 6.40 8.67
C PHE A 164 9.29 7.78 9.00
N ASN A 165 8.88 7.98 10.26
CA ASN A 165 8.30 9.24 10.71
C ASN A 165 9.30 10.42 10.74
N GLU A 166 10.61 10.17 10.69
CA GLU A 166 11.62 11.22 10.48
C GLU A 166 11.53 11.82 9.07
N TYR A 167 11.10 11.04 8.08
CA TYR A 167 10.83 11.51 6.72
C TYR A 167 9.42 12.08 6.59
N TYR A 168 8.43 11.30 6.99
CA TYR A 168 7.01 11.64 6.81
C TYR A 168 6.18 11.31 8.04
N GLU A 169 5.73 12.36 8.73
CA GLU A 169 4.69 12.28 9.74
C GLU A 169 3.52 13.18 9.30
N GLY A 170 2.33 12.60 9.13
CA GLY A 170 1.13 13.35 8.74
C GLY A 170 1.01 13.59 7.22
N ASN A 171 1.56 12.69 6.38
CA ASN A 171 1.37 12.74 4.92
C ASN A 171 0.10 12.00 4.44
N ASN A 172 -0.79 11.65 5.36
CA ASN A 172 -2.05 11.00 5.08
C ASN A 172 -3.16 12.02 4.79
N ARG A 173 -4.09 11.65 3.94
CA ARG A 173 -5.35 12.36 3.76
C ARG A 173 -6.30 12.03 4.91
N GLU A 174 -7.09 13.01 5.37
CA GLU A 174 -8.16 12.75 6.35
C GLU A 174 -9.20 11.77 5.79
N VAL A 175 -9.71 10.89 6.68
CA VAL A 175 -10.74 9.90 6.34
C VAL A 175 -11.97 10.59 5.76
N GLN A 176 -12.41 10.13 4.58
CA GLN A 176 -13.61 10.64 3.94
C GLN A 176 -14.82 9.76 4.30
N PRO A 177 -16.03 10.36 4.43
CA PRO A 177 -17.22 9.58 4.72
C PRO A 177 -17.50 8.55 3.62
N LEU A 178 -17.93 7.37 4.02
CA LEU A 178 -18.27 6.29 3.07
C LEU A 178 -19.44 6.68 2.15
N GLY A 179 -20.36 7.51 2.65
CA GLY A 179 -21.58 7.89 1.90
C GLY A 179 -22.45 6.67 1.59
N GLU A 180 -22.91 6.58 0.36
CA GLU A 180 -23.73 5.44 -0.12
C GLU A 180 -22.88 4.29 -0.72
N ARG A 181 -21.54 4.35 -0.59
CA ARG A 181 -20.66 3.32 -1.12
C ARG A 181 -20.75 2.04 -0.28
N SER A 182 -20.85 0.91 -0.97
CA SER A 182 -20.81 -0.41 -0.33
C SER A 182 -19.37 -0.86 -0.14
N VAL A 183 -19.09 -1.51 1.00
CA VAL A 183 -17.84 -2.21 1.24
C VAL A 183 -18.11 -3.70 1.15
N LEU A 184 -17.39 -4.38 0.28
CA LEU A 184 -17.40 -5.84 0.15
C LEU A 184 -16.27 -6.42 1.00
N LYS A 185 -16.44 -7.66 1.45
CA LYS A 185 -15.41 -8.39 2.17
C LYS A 185 -15.11 -9.69 1.43
N TYR A 186 -13.82 -9.98 1.24
CA TYR A 186 -13.32 -11.29 0.83
C TYR A 186 -12.61 -11.94 2.02
N GLU A 187 -12.85 -13.23 2.22
CA GLU A 187 -12.16 -14.06 3.21
C GLU A 187 -11.48 -15.22 2.48
N GLU A 188 -10.13 -15.26 2.60
CA GLU A 188 -9.29 -16.33 2.08
C GLU A 188 -9.36 -17.57 2.98
#